data_b2e7ac38755a4fd5cb56aa0ceaf32d4e
#
_entry.id   b2e7ac38755a4fd5cb56aa0ceaf32d4e
#
_cell.length_a   1.000
_cell.length_b   1.000
_cell.length_c   1.000
_cell.angle_alpha   90.00
_cell.angle_beta   90.00
_cell.angle_gamma   90.00
#
_symmetry.space_group_name_H-M   'P 1'
#
loop_
_entity.id
_entity.type
_entity.pdbx_description
1 polymer ?
#
loop_
_entity_poly.entity_id
_entity_poly.type
_entity_poly.pdbx_seq_one_letter_code
_entity_poly.pdbx_strand_id
1 'polypeptide(L)'
;MANKLSKDISGSVQEKRGMLYLVVSYKDTVTQKNKTKWLGLGLPAGSTKSLINKAVREAKNKFESEYKRFLDGYDDPTKYPLLQFINDWLDRVHIHKIQESTYYGYKRRVSGKMAKYFDEKITLADCKPRLIHGFYDYLREDGDSEQTILHYHNLLHTAFEYAIRQEILEYNPMDRVERPQPKKFVGDFYSVDEVKTLLEHAKEDVIYIPIVLAVYCGLRRSEALGLSWSNIDFENDKIFIGQKVLEVVRNGKMEQVVSDEMKTESSRRSFKMILEVKEILLAHKERQELYRKQFRRAYCKKYLDMVCVNPLGELIKPSYITSHFPKLLKQYGMRDIRFHDLRHTCASLLVSLDVNMKVIQKYLGHSNMSTTVDIQNPHTLKTKQSNLV
;
A
#
# COMPACT_ATOMS: atom_id res chain seq x y z
N MET A 1 39.10 18.95 -16.89
CA MET A 1 39.24 18.16 -15.63
C MET A 1 38.12 17.10 -15.54
N ALA A 2 38.05 16.15 -16.47
CA ALA A 2 36.88 15.29 -16.63
C ALA A 2 37.12 13.77 -16.39
N ASN A 3 38.19 13.39 -15.67
CA ASN A 3 38.61 11.96 -15.66
C ASN A 3 38.90 11.35 -14.28
N LYS A 4 38.57 11.99 -13.16
CA LYS A 4 38.90 11.43 -11.83
C LYS A 4 37.78 10.54 -11.24
N LEU A 5 36.53 10.70 -11.64
CA LEU A 5 35.38 9.92 -11.07
C LEU A 5 35.22 8.51 -11.65
N SER A 6 35.77 8.24 -12.85
CA SER A 6 35.70 6.90 -13.46
C SER A 6 36.57 5.84 -12.79
N LYS A 7 37.52 6.24 -11.93
CA LYS A 7 38.42 5.33 -11.21
C LYS A 7 37.85 4.79 -9.89
N ASP A 8 36.85 5.46 -9.33
CA ASP A 8 36.29 5.13 -8.01
C ASP A 8 35.03 4.26 -8.08
N ILE A 9 34.58 3.89 -9.28
CA ILE A 9 33.40 3.05 -9.51
C ILE A 9 33.81 1.79 -10.22
N SER A 10 33.79 0.67 -9.52
CA SER A 10 33.96 -0.67 -10.09
C SER A 10 32.62 -1.41 -10.13
N GLY A 11 32.46 -2.32 -11.07
CA GLY A 11 31.22 -3.09 -11.17
C GLY A 11 31.45 -4.48 -11.73
N SER A 12 30.74 -5.45 -11.19
CA SER A 12 30.72 -6.84 -11.69
C SER A 12 29.29 -7.24 -12.05
N VAL A 13 29.14 -8.04 -13.10
CA VAL A 13 27.85 -8.62 -13.45
C VAL A 13 27.62 -9.86 -12.63
N GLN A 14 26.46 -9.92 -11.96
CA GLN A 14 26.05 -11.09 -11.17
C GLN A 14 24.65 -11.54 -11.60
N GLU A 15 24.43 -12.83 -11.51
CA GLU A 15 23.13 -13.44 -11.75
C GLU A 15 22.36 -13.58 -10.44
N LYS A 16 21.06 -13.25 -10.47
CA LYS A 16 20.14 -13.51 -9.38
C LYS A 16 18.76 -13.87 -9.95
N ARG A 17 18.27 -15.05 -9.61
CA ARG A 17 16.97 -15.57 -10.06
C ARG A 17 16.79 -15.56 -11.59
N GLY A 18 17.83 -15.96 -12.33
CA GLY A 18 17.81 -16.04 -13.79
C GLY A 18 17.92 -14.69 -14.53
N MET A 19 18.12 -13.59 -13.80
CA MET A 19 18.31 -12.25 -14.36
C MET A 19 19.67 -11.68 -14.03
N LEU A 20 20.22 -10.87 -14.93
CA LEU A 20 21.52 -10.23 -14.77
C LEU A 20 21.40 -8.86 -14.09
N TYR A 21 22.31 -8.60 -13.17
CA TYR A 21 22.46 -7.36 -12.44
C TYR A 21 23.89 -6.86 -12.53
N LEU A 22 24.05 -5.54 -12.66
CA LEU A 22 25.33 -4.90 -12.44
C LEU A 22 25.44 -4.54 -10.94
N VAL A 23 26.39 -5.15 -10.24
CA VAL A 23 26.72 -4.79 -8.86
C VAL A 23 27.80 -3.73 -8.90
N VAL A 24 27.42 -2.47 -8.61
CA VAL A 24 28.32 -1.33 -8.62
C VAL A 24 28.87 -1.14 -7.21
N SER A 25 30.20 -1.14 -7.08
CA SER A 25 30.91 -0.74 -5.86
C SER A 25 31.45 0.67 -6.06
N TYR A 26 31.12 1.57 -5.14
CA TYR A 26 31.53 2.96 -5.18
C TYR A 26 31.88 3.46 -3.78
N LYS A 27 32.76 4.43 -3.73
CA LYS A 27 33.12 5.09 -2.48
C LYS A 27 32.08 6.18 -2.21
N ASP A 28 31.37 6.07 -1.10
CA ASP A 28 30.46 7.10 -0.66
C ASP A 28 31.28 8.35 -0.32
N THR A 29 31.00 9.45 -1.01
CA THR A 29 31.81 10.69 -0.90
C THR A 29 31.66 11.38 0.45
N VAL A 30 30.57 11.12 1.16
CA VAL A 30 30.29 11.68 2.49
C VAL A 30 30.89 10.81 3.59
N THR A 31 30.57 9.50 3.58
CA THR A 31 31.02 8.60 4.65
C THR A 31 32.40 7.99 4.38
N GLN A 32 32.99 8.23 3.19
CA GLN A 32 34.25 7.63 2.73
C GLN A 32 34.27 6.08 2.78
N LYS A 33 33.13 5.43 3.02
CA LYS A 33 33.00 3.98 3.06
C LYS A 33 32.61 3.41 1.70
N ASN A 34 33.08 2.22 1.40
CA ASN A 34 32.65 1.50 0.19
C ASN A 34 31.20 1.04 0.35
N LYS A 35 30.38 1.37 -0.63
CA LYS A 35 28.98 0.91 -0.76
C LYS A 35 28.80 0.11 -2.03
N THR A 36 27.81 -0.78 -2.04
CA THR A 36 27.42 -1.57 -3.21
C THR A 36 25.97 -1.33 -3.57
N LYS A 37 25.68 -1.24 -4.87
CA LYS A 37 24.31 -1.09 -5.39
C LYS A 37 24.08 -2.11 -6.51
N TRP A 38 22.94 -2.77 -6.49
CA TRP A 38 22.49 -3.71 -7.50
C TRP A 38 21.61 -3.00 -8.52
N LEU A 39 22.04 -2.99 -9.78
CA LEU A 39 21.31 -2.37 -10.89
C LEU A 39 20.81 -3.48 -11.82
N GLY A 40 19.50 -3.60 -12.00
CA GLY A 40 18.91 -4.56 -12.94
C GLY A 40 19.28 -4.20 -14.38
N LEU A 41 19.82 -5.15 -15.12
CA LEU A 41 20.17 -4.96 -16.53
C LEU A 41 19.00 -5.24 -17.48
N GLY A 42 17.89 -5.80 -16.96
CA GLY A 42 16.72 -6.18 -17.78
C GLY A 42 16.99 -7.36 -18.72
N LEU A 43 18.08 -8.10 -18.50
CA LEU A 43 18.53 -9.19 -19.34
C LEU A 43 18.51 -10.52 -18.58
N PRO A 44 18.07 -11.63 -19.22
CA PRO A 44 18.16 -12.97 -18.65
C PRO A 44 19.62 -13.48 -18.67
N ALA A 45 19.95 -14.47 -17.80
CA ALA A 45 21.29 -15.06 -17.64
C ALA A 45 21.78 -15.73 -18.91
N GLY A 46 21.21 -15.95 -19.93
CA GLY A 46 21.71 -16.50 -21.22
C GLY A 46 22.01 -15.45 -22.30
N SER A 47 21.96 -14.15 -21.95
CA SER A 47 22.14 -13.09 -22.93
C SER A 47 23.54 -13.03 -23.53
N THR A 48 23.68 -12.61 -24.77
CA THR A 48 24.97 -12.51 -25.48
C THR A 48 25.89 -11.48 -24.82
N LYS A 49 27.18 -11.72 -24.85
CA LYS A 49 28.22 -10.86 -24.26
C LYS A 49 28.14 -9.41 -24.78
N SER A 50 27.74 -9.23 -26.04
CA SER A 50 27.57 -7.90 -26.66
C SER A 50 26.40 -7.12 -26.02
N LEU A 51 25.25 -7.76 -25.82
CA LEU A 51 24.07 -7.17 -25.18
C LEU A 51 24.37 -6.85 -23.72
N ILE A 52 25.04 -7.76 -23.00
CA ILE A 52 25.43 -7.54 -21.61
C ILE A 52 26.34 -6.31 -21.51
N ASN A 53 27.39 -6.21 -22.33
CA ASN A 53 28.33 -5.09 -22.31
C ASN A 53 27.62 -3.73 -22.62
N LYS A 54 26.67 -3.74 -23.55
CA LYS A 54 25.85 -2.55 -23.85
C LYS A 54 25.01 -2.13 -22.67
N ALA A 55 24.26 -3.05 -22.08
CA ALA A 55 23.42 -2.79 -20.90
C ALA A 55 24.23 -2.36 -19.67
N VAL A 56 25.38 -2.96 -19.44
CA VAL A 56 26.32 -2.58 -18.38
C VAL A 56 26.82 -1.15 -18.57
N ARG A 57 27.18 -0.76 -19.80
CA ARG A 57 27.65 0.59 -20.09
C ARG A 57 26.53 1.62 -19.89
N GLU A 58 25.32 1.32 -20.34
CA GLU A 58 24.15 2.18 -20.17
C GLU A 58 23.78 2.32 -18.67
N ALA A 59 23.71 1.21 -17.93
CA ALA A 59 23.43 1.22 -16.50
C ALA A 59 24.51 1.97 -15.71
N LYS A 60 25.79 1.81 -16.06
CA LYS A 60 26.90 2.50 -15.44
C LYS A 60 26.85 4.02 -15.72
N ASN A 61 26.66 4.42 -16.97
CA ASN A 61 26.57 5.83 -17.34
C ASN A 61 25.38 6.52 -16.67
N LYS A 62 24.22 5.82 -16.61
CA LYS A 62 23.03 6.30 -15.90
C LYS A 62 23.32 6.48 -14.41
N PHE A 63 23.93 5.49 -13.77
CA PHE A 63 24.32 5.56 -12.37
C PHE A 63 25.31 6.71 -12.11
N GLU A 64 26.35 6.86 -12.93
CA GLU A 64 27.34 7.95 -12.80
C GLU A 64 26.69 9.33 -12.99
N SER A 65 25.81 9.49 -13.97
CA SER A 65 25.10 10.75 -14.20
C SER A 65 24.14 11.12 -13.06
N GLU A 66 23.43 10.12 -12.53
CA GLU A 66 22.53 10.29 -11.39
C GLU A 66 23.30 10.60 -10.10
N TYR A 67 24.44 9.94 -9.91
CA TYR A 67 25.31 10.16 -8.75
C TYR A 67 25.98 11.55 -8.79
N LYS A 68 26.45 12.02 -9.97
CA LYS A 68 26.98 13.36 -10.15
C LYS A 68 25.94 14.45 -9.91
N ARG A 69 24.73 14.31 -10.48
CA ARG A 69 23.64 15.29 -10.27
C ARG A 69 23.27 15.45 -8.80
N PHE A 70 23.40 14.40 -8.03
CA PHE A 70 23.10 14.45 -6.59
C PHE A 70 24.16 15.20 -5.78
N LEU A 71 25.45 15.25 -6.24
CA LEU A 71 26.56 15.78 -5.48
C LEU A 71 27.14 17.09 -6.05
N ASP A 72 27.11 17.30 -7.38
CA ASP A 72 27.78 18.41 -8.02
C ASP A 72 26.87 19.65 -8.26
N GLY A 73 25.61 19.60 -7.82
CA GLY A 73 24.64 20.64 -8.18
C GLY A 73 24.63 21.88 -7.30
N TYR A 74 25.20 21.83 -6.10
CA TYR A 74 25.15 22.93 -5.15
C TYR A 74 26.46 23.05 -4.38
N ASP A 75 27.11 24.20 -4.48
CA ASP A 75 28.28 24.59 -3.65
C ASP A 75 27.92 24.56 -2.15
N ASP A 76 26.65 24.75 -1.84
CA ASP A 76 26.06 24.68 -0.51
C ASP A 76 24.86 23.71 -0.54
N PRO A 77 24.97 22.48 0.01
CA PRO A 77 23.91 21.50 0.00
C PRO A 77 22.61 21.94 0.68
N THR A 78 22.65 22.91 1.59
CA THR A 78 21.47 23.45 2.26
C THR A 78 20.60 24.29 1.32
N LYS A 79 21.14 24.76 0.20
CA LYS A 79 20.44 25.49 -0.86
C LYS A 79 19.69 24.57 -1.85
N TYR A 80 19.68 23.27 -1.59
CA TYR A 80 18.89 22.34 -2.41
C TYR A 80 17.41 22.68 -2.32
N PRO A 81 16.68 22.89 -3.45
CA PRO A 81 15.25 23.18 -3.42
C PRO A 81 14.48 22.05 -2.74
N LEU A 82 13.61 22.37 -1.79
CA LEU A 82 12.90 21.41 -0.94
C LEU A 82 12.15 20.34 -1.75
N LEU A 83 11.32 20.76 -2.70
CA LEU A 83 10.49 19.84 -3.47
C LEU A 83 11.33 18.92 -4.37
N GLN A 84 12.43 19.46 -4.93
CA GLN A 84 13.36 18.70 -5.73
C GLN A 84 14.10 17.67 -4.86
N PHE A 85 14.60 18.07 -3.69
CA PHE A 85 15.26 17.19 -2.74
C PHE A 85 14.35 16.01 -2.34
N ILE A 86 13.08 16.32 -1.98
CA ILE A 86 12.13 15.27 -1.59
C ILE A 86 11.84 14.31 -2.76
N ASN A 87 11.67 14.83 -3.98
CA ASN A 87 11.48 14.01 -5.16
C ASN A 87 12.68 13.09 -5.44
N ASP A 88 13.89 13.65 -5.42
CA ASP A 88 15.12 12.91 -5.66
C ASP A 88 15.35 11.84 -4.58
N TRP A 89 15.07 12.16 -3.31
CA TRP A 89 15.12 11.21 -2.21
C TRP A 89 14.09 10.08 -2.38
N LEU A 90 12.86 10.41 -2.76
CA LEU A 90 11.82 9.41 -3.01
C LEU A 90 12.23 8.48 -4.15
N ASP A 91 12.70 9.03 -5.27
CA ASP A 91 12.96 8.29 -6.51
C ASP A 91 14.23 7.43 -6.42
N ARG A 92 15.23 7.85 -5.65
CA ARG A 92 16.54 7.19 -5.62
C ARG A 92 16.80 6.37 -4.36
N VAL A 93 16.20 6.77 -3.23
CA VAL A 93 16.53 6.19 -1.93
C VAL A 93 15.32 5.49 -1.31
N HIS A 94 14.21 6.21 -1.23
CA HIS A 94 13.08 5.76 -0.42
C HIS A 94 12.23 4.71 -1.13
N ILE A 95 12.20 4.74 -2.47
CA ILE A 95 11.50 3.74 -3.31
C ILE A 95 11.91 2.30 -2.98
N HIS A 96 13.17 2.08 -2.58
CA HIS A 96 13.68 0.74 -2.24
C HIS A 96 13.30 0.27 -0.83
N LYS A 97 12.69 1.15 -0.01
CA LYS A 97 12.38 0.88 1.40
C LYS A 97 10.88 0.83 1.69
N ILE A 98 10.05 1.25 0.75
CA ILE A 98 8.61 1.36 0.91
C ILE A 98 7.87 0.58 -0.17
N GLN A 99 6.62 0.27 0.10
CA GLN A 99 5.75 -0.33 -0.91
C GLN A 99 5.41 0.66 -2.03
N GLU A 100 5.22 0.17 -3.24
CA GLU A 100 4.89 0.94 -4.43
C GLU A 100 3.70 1.90 -4.21
N SER A 101 2.65 1.43 -3.54
CA SER A 101 1.48 2.26 -3.20
C SER A 101 1.81 3.44 -2.27
N THR A 102 2.74 3.26 -1.35
CA THR A 102 3.21 4.34 -0.45
C THR A 102 4.05 5.36 -1.23
N TYR A 103 4.93 4.88 -2.13
CA TYR A 103 5.71 5.73 -3.00
C TYR A 103 4.83 6.67 -3.84
N TYR A 104 3.84 6.11 -4.56
CA TYR A 104 2.90 6.93 -5.35
C TYR A 104 2.05 7.85 -4.48
N GLY A 105 1.70 7.43 -3.27
CA GLY A 105 1.02 8.28 -2.29
C GLY A 105 1.87 9.49 -1.90
N TYR A 106 3.17 9.32 -1.71
CA TYR A 106 4.10 10.40 -1.42
C TYR A 106 4.30 11.31 -2.63
N LYS A 107 4.54 10.75 -3.82
CA LYS A 107 4.67 11.54 -5.07
C LYS A 107 3.45 12.42 -5.31
N ARG A 108 2.25 11.91 -5.11
CA ARG A 108 1.00 12.69 -5.24
C ARG A 108 0.91 13.82 -4.22
N ARG A 109 1.38 13.63 -2.98
CA ARG A 109 1.43 14.70 -1.97
C ARG A 109 2.41 15.80 -2.37
N VAL A 110 3.60 15.41 -2.83
CA VAL A 110 4.63 16.35 -3.26
C VAL A 110 4.16 17.17 -4.47
N SER A 111 3.68 16.52 -5.52
CA SER A 111 3.19 17.18 -6.74
C SER A 111 1.84 17.89 -6.58
N GLY A 112 1.12 17.61 -5.49
CA GLY A 112 -0.17 18.19 -5.19
C GLY A 112 -0.08 19.43 -4.30
N LYS A 113 -0.56 19.32 -3.06
CA LYS A 113 -0.65 20.46 -2.12
C LYS A 113 0.70 21.02 -1.69
N MET A 114 1.75 20.19 -1.61
CA MET A 114 3.09 20.71 -1.30
C MET A 114 3.60 21.62 -2.42
N ALA A 115 3.46 21.22 -3.69
CA ALA A 115 3.88 22.06 -4.83
C ALA A 115 3.02 23.33 -4.99
N LYS A 116 1.83 23.37 -4.43
CA LYS A 116 0.97 24.58 -4.42
C LYS A 116 1.38 25.57 -3.32
N TYR A 117 1.88 25.08 -2.20
CA TYR A 117 2.23 25.90 -1.05
C TYR A 117 3.71 26.33 -1.06
N PHE A 118 4.61 25.39 -1.30
CA PHE A 118 6.06 25.66 -1.32
C PHE A 118 6.48 26.16 -2.70
N ASP A 119 6.95 27.38 -2.77
CA ASP A 119 7.61 27.92 -3.98
C ASP A 119 8.80 27.03 -4.36
N GLU A 120 9.05 26.89 -5.67
CA GLU A 120 10.17 26.10 -6.19
C GLU A 120 11.56 26.59 -5.72
N LYS A 121 11.64 27.85 -5.29
CA LYS A 121 12.88 28.47 -4.77
C LYS A 121 13.14 28.18 -3.29
N ILE A 122 12.14 27.69 -2.55
CA ILE A 122 12.31 27.35 -1.14
C ILE A 122 13.34 26.22 -1.02
N THR A 123 14.39 26.48 -0.26
CA THR A 123 15.50 25.55 -0.03
C THR A 123 15.36 24.81 1.29
N LEU A 124 16.20 23.78 1.51
CA LEU A 124 16.26 23.08 2.78
C LEU A 124 16.59 24.03 3.95
N ALA A 125 17.45 25.03 3.73
CA ALA A 125 17.81 26.04 4.73
C ALA A 125 16.63 26.92 5.16
N ASP A 126 15.68 27.14 4.25
CA ASP A 126 14.49 27.96 4.50
C ASP A 126 13.41 27.22 5.29
N CYS A 127 13.51 25.89 5.39
CA CYS A 127 12.54 25.03 6.05
C CYS A 127 12.63 25.15 7.58
N LYS A 128 12.14 26.27 8.10
CA LYS A 128 12.04 26.53 9.53
C LYS A 128 10.67 26.10 10.08
N PRO A 129 10.54 25.84 11.39
CA PRO A 129 9.27 25.43 12.01
C PRO A 129 8.09 26.32 11.63
N ARG A 130 8.30 27.66 11.59
CA ARG A 130 7.25 28.62 11.21
C ARG A 130 6.69 28.37 9.80
N LEU A 131 7.54 28.04 8.83
CA LEU A 131 7.10 27.73 7.46
C LEU A 131 6.25 26.45 7.43
N ILE A 132 6.64 25.44 8.22
CA ILE A 132 5.91 24.18 8.29
C ILE A 132 4.56 24.36 9.00
N HIS A 133 4.49 25.16 10.07
CA HIS A 133 3.21 25.52 10.70
C HIS A 133 2.28 26.22 9.71
N GLY A 134 2.78 27.20 8.95
CA GLY A 134 1.98 27.86 7.90
C GLY A 134 1.48 26.87 6.83
N PHE A 135 2.26 25.84 6.49
CA PHE A 135 1.79 24.77 5.60
C PHE A 135 0.65 23.95 6.23
N TYR A 136 0.69 23.69 7.54
CA TYR A 136 -0.41 22.96 8.20
C TYR A 136 -1.67 23.81 8.27
N ASP A 137 -1.53 25.11 8.50
CA ASP A 137 -2.66 26.04 8.49
C ASP A 137 -3.30 26.11 7.10
N TYR A 138 -2.50 26.21 6.04
CA TYR A 138 -2.98 26.09 4.66
C TYR A 138 -3.74 24.78 4.40
N LEU A 139 -3.25 23.65 4.92
CA LEU A 139 -3.95 22.37 4.76
C LEU A 139 -5.28 22.32 5.51
N ARG A 140 -5.34 22.93 6.72
CA ARG A 140 -6.59 23.05 7.51
C ARG A 140 -7.62 23.93 6.82
N GLU A 141 -7.19 25.06 6.28
CA GLU A 141 -8.04 25.98 5.51
C GLU A 141 -8.59 25.31 4.25
N ASP A 142 -7.81 24.43 3.60
CA ASP A 142 -8.26 23.64 2.44
C ASP A 142 -9.12 22.41 2.85
N GLY A 143 -9.47 22.26 4.14
CA GLY A 143 -10.36 21.23 4.67
C GLY A 143 -9.74 19.88 4.94
N ASP A 144 -8.40 19.76 4.99
CA ASP A 144 -7.73 18.51 5.32
C ASP A 144 -7.88 18.15 6.80
N SER A 145 -8.07 16.86 7.07
CA SER A 145 -8.12 16.33 8.43
C SER A 145 -6.72 16.29 9.06
N GLU A 146 -6.64 16.35 10.41
CA GLU A 146 -5.39 16.18 11.15
C GLU A 146 -4.66 14.87 10.79
N GLN A 147 -5.39 13.81 10.41
CA GLN A 147 -4.81 12.57 9.92
C GLN A 147 -4.08 12.77 8.58
N THR A 148 -4.64 13.57 7.69
CA THR A 148 -3.99 13.92 6.40
C THR A 148 -2.75 14.77 6.65
N ILE A 149 -2.85 15.76 7.53
CA ILE A 149 -1.72 16.62 7.92
C ILE A 149 -0.59 15.80 8.57
N LEU A 150 -0.93 14.82 9.42
CA LEU A 150 0.03 13.89 9.99
C LEU A 150 0.78 13.06 8.91
N HIS A 151 0.14 12.73 7.80
CA HIS A 151 0.84 12.08 6.69
C HIS A 151 1.86 12.98 6.01
N TYR A 152 1.59 14.29 5.88
CA TYR A 152 2.57 15.27 5.40
C TYR A 152 3.71 15.47 6.40
N HIS A 153 3.38 15.56 7.70
CA HIS A 153 4.36 15.64 8.77
C HIS A 153 5.36 14.46 8.72
N ASN A 154 4.85 13.23 8.64
CA ASN A 154 5.69 12.04 8.58
C ASN A 154 6.56 11.98 7.32
N LEU A 155 6.05 12.43 6.17
CA LEU A 155 6.82 12.52 4.93
C LEU A 155 7.99 13.51 5.08
N LEU A 156 7.70 14.72 5.53
CA LEU A 156 8.71 15.77 5.74
C LEU A 156 9.74 15.35 6.79
N HIS A 157 9.29 14.84 7.94
CA HIS A 157 10.17 14.37 9.02
C HIS A 157 11.17 13.31 8.49
N THR A 158 10.67 12.31 7.74
CA THR A 158 11.53 11.24 7.20
C THR A 158 12.51 11.76 6.15
N ALA A 159 12.09 12.72 5.33
CA ALA A 159 12.97 13.34 4.34
C ALA A 159 14.08 14.17 4.99
N PHE A 160 13.75 14.97 6.02
CA PHE A 160 14.74 15.74 6.77
C PHE A 160 15.67 14.86 7.59
N GLU A 161 15.19 13.76 8.19
CA GLU A 161 16.03 12.74 8.82
C GLU A 161 17.06 12.16 7.83
N TYR A 162 16.67 12.01 6.57
CA TYR A 162 17.62 11.61 5.55
C TYR A 162 18.65 12.71 5.26
N ALA A 163 18.22 13.99 5.19
CA ALA A 163 19.14 15.11 4.99
C ALA A 163 20.19 15.21 6.11
N ILE A 164 19.80 14.98 7.37
CA ILE A 164 20.75 14.93 8.50
C ILE A 164 21.74 13.78 8.34
N ARG A 165 21.25 12.56 8.03
CA ARG A 165 22.13 11.40 7.81
C ARG A 165 23.10 11.57 6.64
N GLN A 166 22.83 12.50 5.75
CA GLN A 166 23.72 12.89 4.65
C GLN A 166 24.54 14.15 4.99
N GLU A 167 24.49 14.63 6.24
CA GLU A 167 25.23 15.81 6.72
C GLU A 167 24.88 17.10 5.95
N ILE A 168 23.70 17.14 5.31
CA ILE A 168 23.16 18.32 4.61
C ILE A 168 22.58 19.31 5.62
N LEU A 169 21.93 18.82 6.68
CA LEU A 169 21.36 19.61 7.76
C LEU A 169 21.93 19.15 9.12
N GLU A 170 22.10 20.09 10.04
CA GLU A 170 22.57 19.80 11.40
C GLU A 170 21.45 19.27 12.29
N TYR A 171 20.22 19.70 12.08
CA TYR A 171 19.04 19.28 12.88
C TYR A 171 17.80 19.14 12.00
N ASN A 172 16.84 18.35 12.51
CA ASN A 172 15.55 18.19 11.84
C ASN A 172 14.61 19.34 12.23
N PRO A 173 14.19 20.20 11.29
CA PRO A 173 13.26 21.28 11.62
C PRO A 173 11.92 20.75 12.15
N MET A 174 11.53 19.52 11.80
CA MET A 174 10.28 18.89 12.21
C MET A 174 10.25 18.54 13.70
N ASP A 175 11.40 18.39 14.38
CA ASP A 175 11.46 18.11 15.82
C ASP A 175 10.95 19.27 16.66
N ARG A 176 10.92 20.47 16.07
CA ARG A 176 10.41 21.69 16.71
C ARG A 176 9.00 22.08 16.21
N VAL A 177 8.40 21.24 15.41
CA VAL A 177 7.02 21.42 14.88
C VAL A 177 6.08 20.54 15.67
N GLU A 178 5.01 21.15 16.20
CA GLU A 178 3.98 20.37 16.89
C GLU A 178 3.37 19.33 15.96
N ARG A 179 3.42 18.07 16.41
CA ARG A 179 2.91 16.94 15.64
C ARG A 179 1.39 16.96 15.62
N PRO A 180 0.75 16.92 14.44
CA PRO A 180 -0.70 16.83 14.33
C PRO A 180 -1.28 15.66 15.14
N GLN A 181 -2.35 15.95 15.88
CA GLN A 181 -3.01 14.99 16.79
C GLN A 181 -4.39 14.59 16.21
N PRO A 182 -4.47 13.59 15.33
CA PRO A 182 -5.74 13.12 14.82
C PRO A 182 -6.59 12.51 15.93
N LYS A 183 -7.88 12.81 15.93
CA LYS A 183 -8.82 12.10 16.80
C LYS A 183 -8.81 10.63 16.45
N LYS A 184 -8.74 9.77 17.48
CA LYS A 184 -8.78 8.33 17.29
C LYS A 184 -10.09 7.96 16.58
N PHE A 185 -9.98 7.36 15.42
CA PHE A 185 -11.15 6.87 14.71
C PHE A 185 -11.69 5.63 15.43
N VAL A 186 -12.94 5.70 15.85
CA VAL A 186 -13.67 4.54 16.36
C VAL A 186 -14.44 3.94 15.18
N GLY A 187 -14.02 2.77 14.73
CA GLY A 187 -14.69 2.03 13.66
C GLY A 187 -16.14 1.72 14.05
N ASP A 188 -17.04 1.84 13.11
CA ASP A 188 -18.41 1.36 13.27
C ASP A 188 -18.50 -0.11 12.85
N PHE A 189 -19.51 -0.84 13.34
CA PHE A 189 -19.71 -2.24 12.99
C PHE A 189 -21.21 -2.55 12.96
N TYR A 190 -21.59 -3.52 12.17
CA TYR A 190 -22.96 -4.01 12.05
C TYR A 190 -23.28 -5.06 13.10
N SER A 191 -24.53 -5.09 13.53
CA SER A 191 -25.13 -6.18 14.29
C SER A 191 -25.31 -7.44 13.40
N VAL A 192 -25.65 -8.56 14.01
CA VAL A 192 -25.98 -9.82 13.28
C VAL A 192 -27.10 -9.58 12.28
N ASP A 193 -28.17 -8.85 12.67
CA ASP A 193 -29.32 -8.62 11.81
C ASP A 193 -28.98 -7.66 10.66
N GLU A 194 -28.18 -6.59 10.93
CA GLU A 194 -27.68 -5.73 9.87
C GLU A 194 -26.79 -6.48 8.86
N VAL A 195 -25.99 -7.45 9.34
CA VAL A 195 -25.19 -8.32 8.46
C VAL A 195 -26.08 -9.19 7.59
N LYS A 196 -27.11 -9.83 8.15
CA LYS A 196 -28.07 -10.65 7.37
C LYS A 196 -28.73 -9.81 6.28
N THR A 197 -29.26 -8.63 6.66
CA THR A 197 -29.90 -7.71 5.74
C THR A 197 -28.94 -7.27 4.63
N LEU A 198 -27.68 -6.94 4.96
CA LEU A 198 -26.67 -6.59 3.97
C LEU A 198 -26.42 -7.73 2.97
N LEU A 199 -26.26 -8.96 3.46
CA LEU A 199 -25.99 -10.12 2.61
C LEU A 199 -27.16 -10.45 1.68
N GLU A 200 -28.41 -10.30 2.15
CA GLU A 200 -29.60 -10.46 1.32
C GLU A 200 -29.65 -9.43 0.20
N HIS A 201 -29.46 -8.16 0.52
CA HIS A 201 -29.47 -7.07 -0.46
C HIS A 201 -28.31 -7.11 -1.46
N ALA A 202 -27.15 -7.59 -1.02
CA ALA A 202 -25.96 -7.68 -1.87
C ALA A 202 -25.91 -8.93 -2.75
N LYS A 203 -26.81 -9.92 -2.58
CA LYS A 203 -26.71 -11.27 -3.15
C LYS A 203 -26.46 -11.31 -4.66
N GLU A 204 -27.05 -10.40 -5.41
CA GLU A 204 -26.88 -10.30 -6.87
C GLU A 204 -25.87 -9.22 -7.28
N ASP A 205 -25.26 -8.54 -6.32
CA ASP A 205 -24.27 -7.50 -6.59
C ASP A 205 -22.88 -8.12 -6.86
N VAL A 206 -22.12 -7.47 -7.73
CA VAL A 206 -20.76 -7.90 -8.11
C VAL A 206 -19.80 -7.93 -6.91
N ILE A 207 -20.06 -7.13 -5.88
CA ILE A 207 -19.24 -7.09 -4.65
C ILE A 207 -19.76 -8.04 -3.54
N TYR A 208 -20.75 -8.89 -3.82
CA TYR A 208 -21.30 -9.83 -2.83
C TYR A 208 -20.22 -10.71 -2.20
N ILE A 209 -19.42 -11.39 -3.01
CA ILE A 209 -18.36 -12.28 -2.50
C ILE A 209 -17.29 -11.50 -1.71
N PRO A 210 -16.76 -10.35 -2.16
CA PRO A 210 -15.95 -9.48 -1.30
C PRO A 210 -16.59 -9.15 0.06
N ILE A 211 -17.91 -8.87 0.11
CA ILE A 211 -18.65 -8.61 1.37
C ILE A 211 -18.66 -9.86 2.26
N VAL A 212 -19.04 -11.01 1.72
CA VAL A 212 -19.02 -12.31 2.43
C VAL A 212 -17.64 -12.58 3.05
N LEU A 213 -16.59 -12.44 2.27
CA LEU A 213 -15.21 -12.66 2.73
C LEU A 213 -14.77 -11.65 3.81
N ALA A 214 -15.23 -10.40 3.71
CA ALA A 214 -14.93 -9.40 4.72
C ALA A 214 -15.68 -9.64 6.03
N VAL A 215 -16.96 -10.01 5.96
CA VAL A 215 -17.81 -10.23 7.15
C VAL A 215 -17.48 -11.54 7.86
N TYR A 216 -17.41 -12.66 7.15
CA TYR A 216 -17.20 -13.95 7.78
C TYR A 216 -15.74 -14.31 8.00
N CYS A 217 -14.86 -13.93 7.07
CA CYS A 217 -13.43 -14.28 7.14
C CYS A 217 -12.55 -13.10 7.60
N GLY A 218 -13.13 -11.94 7.82
CA GLY A 218 -12.40 -10.74 8.25
C GLY A 218 -11.32 -10.30 7.28
N LEU A 219 -11.44 -10.58 5.98
CA LEU A 219 -10.43 -10.23 4.99
C LEU A 219 -10.38 -8.73 4.74
N ARG A 220 -9.16 -8.21 4.56
CA ARG A 220 -8.99 -6.85 4.03
C ARG A 220 -9.49 -6.80 2.59
N ARG A 221 -9.98 -5.64 2.14
CA ARG A 221 -10.46 -5.44 0.76
C ARG A 221 -9.50 -6.04 -0.30
N SER A 222 -8.22 -5.74 -0.20
CA SER A 222 -7.21 -6.23 -1.13
C SER A 222 -6.95 -7.73 -1.03
N GLU A 223 -7.09 -8.33 0.16
CA GLU A 223 -6.99 -9.78 0.41
C GLU A 223 -8.20 -10.50 -0.17
N ALA A 224 -9.41 -9.99 0.07
CA ALA A 224 -10.65 -10.55 -0.49
C ALA A 224 -10.61 -10.58 -2.03
N LEU A 225 -10.18 -9.48 -2.65
CA LEU A 225 -10.01 -9.41 -4.11
C LEU A 225 -8.86 -10.27 -4.62
N GLY A 226 -7.87 -10.56 -3.81
CA GLY A 226 -6.71 -11.39 -4.16
C GLY A 226 -6.89 -12.88 -3.91
N LEU A 227 -8.06 -13.32 -3.41
CA LEU A 227 -8.30 -14.74 -3.16
C LEU A 227 -8.40 -15.50 -4.49
N SER A 228 -7.67 -16.61 -4.61
CA SER A 228 -7.72 -17.52 -5.74
C SER A 228 -8.40 -18.84 -5.36
N TRP A 229 -8.98 -19.53 -6.34
CA TRP A 229 -9.59 -20.84 -6.14
C TRP A 229 -8.58 -21.90 -5.69
N SER A 230 -7.35 -21.82 -6.19
CA SER A 230 -6.24 -22.70 -5.78
C SER A 230 -5.84 -22.53 -4.31
N ASN A 231 -6.22 -21.42 -3.67
CA ASN A 231 -6.00 -21.16 -2.25
C ASN A 231 -7.18 -21.59 -1.34
N ILE A 232 -8.17 -22.30 -1.89
CA ILE A 232 -9.33 -22.81 -1.16
C ILE A 232 -9.31 -24.33 -1.21
N ASP A 233 -9.13 -24.94 -0.07
CA ASP A 233 -9.22 -26.40 0.12
C ASP A 233 -10.62 -26.74 0.63
N PHE A 234 -11.49 -27.15 -0.29
CA PHE A 234 -12.87 -27.53 0.01
C PHE A 234 -13.00 -28.88 0.72
N GLU A 235 -11.97 -29.74 0.63
CA GLU A 235 -11.98 -31.07 1.28
C GLU A 235 -11.67 -30.91 2.78
N ASN A 236 -10.70 -30.07 3.12
CA ASN A 236 -10.29 -29.84 4.49
C ASN A 236 -10.88 -28.56 5.11
N ASP A 237 -11.79 -27.88 4.42
CA ASP A 237 -12.45 -26.61 4.82
C ASP A 237 -11.44 -25.53 5.20
N LYS A 238 -10.42 -25.28 4.35
CA LYS A 238 -9.37 -24.30 4.63
C LYS A 238 -9.29 -23.23 3.55
N ILE A 239 -9.04 -21.99 3.99
CA ILE A 239 -8.72 -20.86 3.12
C ILE A 239 -7.32 -20.38 3.47
N PHE A 240 -6.48 -20.16 2.44
CA PHE A 240 -5.13 -19.64 2.54
C PHE A 240 -5.09 -18.21 1.99
N ILE A 241 -4.57 -17.27 2.76
CA ILE A 241 -4.39 -15.89 2.34
C ILE A 241 -2.92 -15.67 2.07
N GLY A 242 -2.57 -15.49 0.80
CA GLY A 242 -1.19 -15.28 0.35
C GLY A 242 -1.05 -14.22 -0.73
N GLN A 243 -2.17 -13.72 -1.26
CA GLN A 243 -2.20 -12.77 -2.36
C GLN A 243 -3.11 -11.57 -2.05
N LYS A 244 -2.88 -10.48 -2.77
CA LYS A 244 -3.71 -9.27 -2.70
C LYS A 244 -3.82 -8.63 -4.09
N VAL A 245 -4.93 -7.97 -4.36
CA VAL A 245 -5.08 -7.10 -5.55
C VAL A 245 -4.86 -5.66 -5.15
N LEU A 246 -3.99 -4.98 -5.89
CA LEU A 246 -3.65 -3.58 -5.72
C LEU A 246 -3.96 -2.80 -7.01
N GLU A 247 -4.22 -1.51 -6.86
CA GLU A 247 -4.19 -0.55 -7.97
C GLU A 247 -2.88 0.21 -7.87
N VAL A 248 -2.10 0.17 -8.93
CA VAL A 248 -0.80 0.84 -9.05
C VAL A 248 -0.80 1.71 -10.30
N VAL A 249 -0.04 2.80 -10.26
CA VAL A 249 0.14 3.66 -11.42
C VAL A 249 1.42 3.22 -12.14
N ARG A 250 1.29 2.69 -13.36
CA ARG A 250 2.42 2.35 -14.23
C ARG A 250 2.29 3.15 -15.53
N ASN A 251 3.35 3.83 -15.91
CA ASN A 251 3.39 4.68 -17.12
C ASN A 251 2.20 5.67 -17.21
N GLY A 252 1.82 6.27 -16.07
CA GLY A 252 0.70 7.21 -15.97
C GLY A 252 -0.69 6.59 -16.04
N LYS A 253 -0.81 5.26 -16.17
CA LYS A 253 -2.09 4.53 -16.19
C LYS A 253 -2.28 3.74 -14.89
N MET A 254 -3.54 3.69 -14.43
CA MET A 254 -3.92 2.87 -13.28
C MET A 254 -4.09 1.41 -13.74
N GLU A 255 -3.30 0.52 -13.17
CA GLU A 255 -3.35 -0.92 -13.47
C GLU A 255 -3.67 -1.72 -12.21
N GLN A 256 -4.37 -2.86 -12.39
CA GLN A 256 -4.59 -3.83 -11.32
C GLN A 256 -3.49 -4.88 -11.36
N VAL A 257 -2.89 -5.10 -10.20
CA VAL A 257 -1.82 -6.08 -10.04
C VAL A 257 -2.19 -7.06 -8.93
N VAL A 258 -2.13 -8.35 -9.25
CA VAL A 258 -2.13 -9.41 -8.25
C VAL A 258 -0.71 -9.51 -7.70
N SER A 259 -0.55 -9.36 -6.40
CA SER A 259 0.75 -9.36 -5.72
C SER A 259 0.78 -10.40 -4.61
N ASP A 260 1.85 -11.19 -4.59
CA ASP A 260 2.17 -12.15 -3.52
C ASP A 260 2.95 -11.48 -2.38
N GLU A 261 3.34 -10.22 -2.55
CA GLU A 261 4.05 -9.45 -1.54
C GLU A 261 3.09 -8.98 -0.45
N MET A 262 2.99 -9.75 0.61
CA MET A 262 2.22 -9.36 1.79
C MET A 262 3.02 -8.35 2.63
N LYS A 263 2.31 -7.42 3.29
CA LYS A 263 2.94 -6.34 4.08
C LYS A 263 3.77 -6.88 5.26
N THR A 264 3.34 -7.99 5.85
CA THR A 264 3.98 -8.66 6.99
C THR A 264 3.81 -10.17 6.84
N GLU A 265 4.68 -10.92 7.46
CA GLU A 265 4.58 -12.39 7.52
C GLU A 265 3.25 -12.86 8.14
N SER A 266 2.76 -12.13 9.15
CA SER A 266 1.45 -12.38 9.78
C SER A 266 0.24 -12.16 8.85
N SER A 267 0.45 -11.52 7.70
CA SER A 267 -0.59 -11.38 6.66
C SER A 267 -0.78 -12.68 5.86
N ARG A 268 0.23 -13.55 5.80
CA ARG A 268 0.09 -14.91 5.28
C ARG A 268 -0.47 -15.79 6.39
N ARG A 269 -1.68 -16.26 6.19
CA ARG A 269 -2.39 -17.07 7.18
C ARG A 269 -3.35 -18.04 6.53
N SER A 270 -3.68 -19.09 7.24
CA SER A 270 -4.79 -19.99 6.90
C SER A 270 -5.77 -20.08 8.05
N PHE A 271 -7.01 -20.32 7.75
CA PHE A 271 -8.06 -20.53 8.73
C PHE A 271 -9.11 -21.51 8.22
N LYS A 272 -9.87 -22.07 9.14
CA LYS A 272 -10.95 -22.98 8.82
C LYS A 272 -12.14 -22.21 8.25
N MET A 273 -12.65 -22.66 7.13
CA MET A 273 -13.86 -22.14 6.48
C MET A 273 -15.10 -22.70 7.17
N ILE A 274 -16.08 -21.87 7.46
CA ILE A 274 -17.38 -22.31 7.98
C ILE A 274 -18.26 -22.81 6.83
N LEU A 275 -19.20 -23.69 7.15
CA LEU A 275 -20.07 -24.35 6.16
C LEU A 275 -20.80 -23.36 5.26
N GLU A 276 -21.34 -22.30 5.84
CA GLU A 276 -22.09 -21.26 5.12
C GLU A 276 -21.21 -20.55 4.05
N VAL A 277 -19.95 -20.25 4.38
CA VAL A 277 -19.00 -19.67 3.41
C VAL A 277 -18.65 -20.68 2.33
N LYS A 278 -18.50 -21.97 2.68
CA LYS A 278 -18.25 -23.05 1.73
C LYS A 278 -19.35 -23.15 0.68
N GLU A 279 -20.60 -23.19 1.11
CA GLU A 279 -21.78 -23.28 0.24
C GLU A 279 -21.87 -22.06 -0.69
N ILE A 280 -21.68 -20.86 -0.16
CA ILE A 280 -21.67 -19.61 -0.95
C ILE A 280 -20.56 -19.65 -2.01
N LEU A 281 -19.35 -20.08 -1.65
CA LEU A 281 -18.23 -20.13 -2.57
C LEU A 281 -18.40 -21.21 -3.65
N LEU A 282 -18.97 -22.36 -3.31
CA LEU A 282 -19.29 -23.41 -4.30
C LEU A 282 -20.32 -22.91 -5.31
N ALA A 283 -21.43 -22.32 -4.85
CA ALA A 283 -22.45 -21.73 -5.72
C ALA A 283 -21.87 -20.61 -6.60
N HIS A 284 -20.95 -19.80 -6.04
CA HIS A 284 -20.26 -18.76 -6.81
C HIS A 284 -19.34 -19.35 -7.89
N LYS A 285 -18.63 -20.43 -7.59
CA LYS A 285 -17.78 -21.13 -8.57
C LYS A 285 -18.59 -21.64 -9.75
N GLU A 286 -19.74 -22.25 -9.48
CA GLU A 286 -20.67 -22.68 -10.53
C GLU A 286 -21.18 -21.49 -11.37
N ARG A 287 -21.53 -20.38 -10.72
CA ARG A 287 -21.97 -19.15 -11.40
C ARG A 287 -20.87 -18.60 -12.33
N GLN A 288 -19.61 -18.60 -11.90
CA GLN A 288 -18.49 -18.20 -12.75
C GLN A 288 -18.32 -19.10 -13.97
N GLU A 289 -18.50 -20.41 -13.82
CA GLU A 289 -18.45 -21.35 -14.95
C GLU A 289 -19.61 -21.12 -15.94
N LEU A 290 -20.79 -20.75 -15.45
CA LEU A 290 -21.91 -20.36 -16.31
C LEU A 290 -21.61 -19.09 -17.11
N TYR A 291 -21.08 -18.07 -16.46
CA TYR A 291 -20.63 -16.83 -17.15
C TYR A 291 -19.55 -17.12 -18.19
N ARG A 292 -18.60 -17.98 -17.88
CA ARG A 292 -17.54 -18.40 -18.80
C ARG A 292 -18.09 -19.08 -20.06
N LYS A 293 -19.10 -19.96 -19.89
CA LYS A 293 -19.79 -20.61 -21.00
C LYS A 293 -20.63 -19.61 -21.80
N GLN A 294 -21.30 -18.67 -21.13
CA GLN A 294 -22.17 -17.66 -21.76
C GLN A 294 -21.37 -16.66 -22.58
N PHE A 295 -20.32 -16.08 -22.02
CA PHE A 295 -19.54 -15.01 -22.65
C PHE A 295 -18.42 -15.51 -23.57
N ARG A 296 -18.04 -16.78 -23.47
CA ARG A 296 -17.08 -17.47 -24.37
C ARG A 296 -15.82 -16.64 -24.67
N ARG A 297 -15.72 -16.06 -25.90
CA ARG A 297 -14.56 -15.27 -26.35
C ARG A 297 -14.42 -13.93 -25.62
N ALA A 298 -15.51 -13.37 -25.14
CA ALA A 298 -15.49 -12.11 -24.40
C ALA A 298 -15.08 -12.28 -22.92
N TYR A 299 -15.05 -13.52 -22.41
CA TYR A 299 -14.62 -13.79 -21.05
C TYR A 299 -13.10 -13.67 -20.89
N CYS A 300 -12.64 -12.90 -19.91
CA CYS A 300 -11.22 -12.69 -19.63
C CYS A 300 -10.56 -13.98 -19.10
N LYS A 301 -9.61 -14.52 -19.85
CA LYS A 301 -8.92 -15.77 -19.50
C LYS A 301 -7.71 -15.56 -18.58
N LYS A 302 -7.34 -14.32 -18.33
CA LYS A 302 -6.15 -13.99 -17.51
C LYS A 302 -6.36 -14.32 -16.02
N TYR A 303 -7.59 -14.26 -15.53
CA TYR A 303 -7.91 -14.34 -14.11
C TYR A 303 -8.82 -15.51 -13.76
N LEU A 304 -8.67 -16.65 -14.47
CA LEU A 304 -9.51 -17.83 -14.31
C LEU A 304 -9.47 -18.46 -12.90
N ASP A 305 -8.36 -18.27 -12.19
CA ASP A 305 -8.18 -18.77 -10.83
C ASP A 305 -8.65 -17.78 -9.75
N MET A 306 -9.10 -16.58 -10.13
CA MET A 306 -9.50 -15.57 -9.15
C MET A 306 -10.96 -15.74 -8.74
N VAL A 307 -11.23 -15.65 -7.42
CA VAL A 307 -12.56 -15.75 -6.84
C VAL A 307 -13.40 -14.50 -7.11
N CYS A 308 -12.80 -13.32 -6.95
CA CYS A 308 -13.48 -12.05 -7.06
C CYS A 308 -13.26 -11.39 -8.44
N VAL A 309 -14.02 -11.83 -9.42
CA VAL A 309 -14.07 -11.26 -10.78
C VAL A 309 -15.49 -10.82 -11.14
N ASN A 310 -15.61 -9.89 -12.09
CA ASN A 310 -16.90 -9.49 -12.66
C ASN A 310 -17.46 -10.59 -13.59
N PRO A 311 -18.71 -10.48 -14.09
CA PRO A 311 -19.29 -11.47 -14.99
C PRO A 311 -18.50 -11.75 -16.27
N LEU A 312 -17.62 -10.80 -16.70
CA LEU A 312 -16.73 -10.99 -17.83
C LEU A 312 -15.35 -11.58 -17.44
N GLY A 313 -15.15 -11.99 -16.18
CA GLY A 313 -13.90 -12.58 -15.70
C GLY A 313 -12.77 -11.58 -15.45
N GLU A 314 -13.05 -10.28 -15.41
CA GLU A 314 -12.06 -9.25 -15.10
C GLU A 314 -11.99 -8.99 -13.59
N LEU A 315 -10.81 -8.60 -13.09
CA LEU A 315 -10.65 -8.26 -11.67
C LEU A 315 -11.56 -7.10 -11.26
N ILE A 316 -12.21 -7.23 -10.12
CA ILE A 316 -12.92 -6.13 -9.48
C ILE A 316 -11.90 -5.12 -8.95
N LYS A 317 -12.04 -3.86 -9.35
CA LYS A 317 -11.13 -2.78 -8.91
C LYS A 317 -11.29 -2.50 -7.42
N PRO A 318 -10.18 -2.40 -6.63
CA PRO A 318 -10.26 -1.93 -5.26
C PRO A 318 -10.99 -0.58 -5.10
N SER A 319 -10.75 0.36 -6.01
CA SER A 319 -11.45 1.65 -6.04
C SER A 319 -12.96 1.51 -6.29
N TYR A 320 -13.37 0.55 -7.12
CA TYR A 320 -14.79 0.27 -7.36
C TYR A 320 -15.51 -0.13 -6.07
N ILE A 321 -14.96 -1.05 -5.28
CA ILE A 321 -15.56 -1.39 -3.98
C ILE A 321 -15.71 -0.16 -3.09
N THR A 322 -14.67 0.69 -3.01
CA THR A 322 -14.70 1.89 -2.17
C THR A 322 -15.81 2.87 -2.57
N SER A 323 -16.08 3.00 -3.86
CA SER A 323 -17.08 3.94 -4.38
C SER A 323 -18.49 3.31 -4.49
N HIS A 324 -18.58 2.00 -4.69
CA HIS A 324 -19.84 1.30 -4.90
C HIS A 324 -20.50 0.86 -3.59
N PHE A 325 -19.74 0.39 -2.60
CA PHE A 325 -20.28 -0.08 -1.33
C PHE A 325 -21.13 0.98 -0.59
N PRO A 326 -20.71 2.26 -0.44
CA PRO A 326 -21.58 3.27 0.15
C PRO A 326 -22.87 3.53 -0.65
N LYS A 327 -22.81 3.39 -1.98
CA LYS A 327 -23.99 3.52 -2.84
C LYS A 327 -24.99 2.38 -2.62
N LEU A 328 -24.46 1.15 -2.48
CA LEU A 328 -25.26 -0.03 -2.15
C LEU A 328 -25.97 0.17 -0.82
N LEU A 329 -25.26 0.59 0.23
CA LEU A 329 -25.85 0.86 1.55
C LEU A 329 -26.96 1.91 1.47
N LYS A 330 -26.69 3.02 0.77
CA LYS A 330 -27.67 4.10 0.58
C LYS A 330 -28.90 3.63 -0.19
N GLN A 331 -28.73 2.80 -1.23
CA GLN A 331 -29.83 2.25 -2.03
C GLN A 331 -30.83 1.46 -1.17
N TYR A 332 -30.35 0.75 -0.17
CA TYR A 332 -31.17 -0.07 0.71
C TYR A 332 -31.45 0.57 2.07
N GLY A 333 -31.18 1.87 2.23
CA GLY A 333 -31.45 2.60 3.47
C GLY A 333 -30.65 2.10 4.67
N MET A 334 -29.52 1.43 4.43
CA MET A 334 -28.67 0.88 5.48
C MET A 334 -27.78 1.98 6.09
N ARG A 335 -27.37 1.78 7.32
CA ARG A 335 -26.44 2.68 8.03
C ARG A 335 -25.09 2.73 7.30
N ASP A 336 -24.56 3.93 7.12
CA ASP A 336 -23.30 4.13 6.40
C ASP A 336 -22.11 3.64 7.24
N ILE A 337 -21.37 2.68 6.68
CA ILE A 337 -20.11 2.19 7.17
C ILE A 337 -19.13 2.04 6.00
N ARG A 338 -17.83 2.04 6.28
CA ARG A 338 -16.83 1.76 5.25
C ARG A 338 -16.73 0.26 5.00
N PHE A 339 -16.36 -0.15 3.80
CA PHE A 339 -16.10 -1.57 3.51
C PHE A 339 -15.11 -2.22 4.49
N HIS A 340 -14.10 -1.47 4.97
CA HIS A 340 -13.15 -1.99 5.96
C HIS A 340 -13.78 -2.27 7.33
N ASP A 341 -14.87 -1.59 7.65
CA ASP A 341 -15.60 -1.78 8.91
C ASP A 341 -16.33 -3.13 8.96
N LEU A 342 -16.55 -3.81 7.82
CA LEU A 342 -17.01 -5.19 7.78
C LEU A 342 -16.03 -6.16 8.46
N ARG A 343 -14.74 -5.88 8.37
CA ARG A 343 -13.72 -6.62 9.11
C ARG A 343 -13.77 -6.30 10.62
N HIS A 344 -14.11 -5.07 11.00
CA HIS A 344 -14.40 -4.73 12.40
C HIS A 344 -15.67 -5.44 12.87
N THR A 345 -16.67 -5.55 12.02
CA THR A 345 -17.88 -6.35 12.27
C THR A 345 -17.52 -7.81 12.55
N CYS A 346 -16.72 -8.46 11.70
CA CYS A 346 -16.22 -9.81 11.92
C CYS A 346 -15.56 -9.96 13.31
N ALA A 347 -14.66 -9.04 13.65
CA ALA A 347 -13.97 -9.06 14.93
C ALA A 347 -14.93 -8.90 16.12
N SER A 348 -15.91 -7.98 16.03
CA SER A 348 -16.92 -7.74 17.07
C SER A 348 -17.81 -8.96 17.26
N LEU A 349 -18.22 -9.64 16.18
CA LEU A 349 -19.01 -10.86 16.25
C LEU A 349 -18.22 -12.00 16.91
N LEU A 350 -16.94 -12.16 16.59
CA LEU A 350 -16.10 -13.17 17.26
C LEU A 350 -15.91 -12.88 18.75
N VAL A 351 -15.81 -11.61 19.14
CA VAL A 351 -15.79 -11.20 20.55
C VAL A 351 -17.12 -11.52 21.24
N SER A 352 -18.26 -11.28 20.62
CA SER A 352 -19.57 -11.61 21.17
C SER A 352 -19.82 -13.11 21.35
N LEU A 353 -19.06 -13.96 20.65
CA LEU A 353 -19.03 -15.40 20.78
C LEU A 353 -17.96 -15.91 21.77
N ASP A 354 -17.41 -15.02 22.61
CA ASP A 354 -16.37 -15.30 23.61
C ASP A 354 -15.09 -15.96 23.05
N VAL A 355 -14.79 -15.72 21.76
CA VAL A 355 -13.56 -16.21 21.15
C VAL A 355 -12.36 -15.49 21.75
N ASN A 356 -11.32 -16.23 22.16
CA ASN A 356 -10.12 -15.66 22.76
C ASN A 356 -9.45 -14.62 21.83
N MET A 357 -9.06 -13.46 22.40
CA MET A 357 -8.48 -12.33 21.65
C MET A 357 -7.24 -12.68 20.85
N LYS A 358 -6.37 -13.58 21.34
CA LYS A 358 -5.20 -14.06 20.60
C LYS A 358 -5.59 -14.85 19.34
N VAL A 359 -6.70 -15.63 19.46
CA VAL A 359 -7.25 -16.37 18.32
C VAL A 359 -7.81 -15.40 17.30
N ILE A 360 -8.58 -14.38 17.72
CA ILE A 360 -9.11 -13.33 16.84
C ILE A 360 -7.98 -12.57 16.15
N GLN A 361 -6.93 -12.19 16.89
CA GLN A 361 -5.75 -11.53 16.34
C GLN A 361 -5.10 -12.36 15.22
N LYS A 362 -4.88 -13.67 15.49
CA LYS A 362 -4.30 -14.61 14.52
C LYS A 362 -5.22 -14.80 13.31
N TYR A 363 -6.51 -14.97 13.55
CA TYR A 363 -7.54 -15.12 12.51
C TYR A 363 -7.57 -13.93 11.55
N LEU A 364 -7.58 -12.74 12.12
CA LEU A 364 -7.58 -11.51 11.33
C LEU A 364 -6.20 -11.18 10.74
N GLY A 365 -5.09 -11.67 11.28
CA GLY A 365 -3.74 -11.30 10.87
C GLY A 365 -3.40 -9.85 11.25
N HIS A 366 -3.70 -9.45 12.51
CA HIS A 366 -3.28 -8.17 13.05
C HIS A 366 -1.86 -8.27 13.58
N SER A 367 -0.96 -7.42 13.09
CA SER A 367 0.44 -7.34 13.55
C SER A 367 0.54 -6.78 14.98
N ASN A 368 -0.42 -5.91 15.39
CA ASN A 368 -0.48 -5.31 16.70
C ASN A 368 -1.77 -5.67 17.44
N MET A 369 -1.62 -6.03 18.73
CA MET A 369 -2.74 -6.37 19.60
C MET A 369 -3.65 -5.17 19.90
N SER A 370 -3.10 -3.94 19.91
CA SER A 370 -3.87 -2.70 20.11
C SER A 370 -5.02 -2.54 19.12
N THR A 371 -4.81 -2.95 17.86
CA THR A 371 -5.86 -2.91 16.82
C THR A 371 -7.04 -3.83 17.14
N THR A 372 -6.83 -4.91 17.87
CA THR A 372 -7.88 -5.86 18.26
C THR A 372 -8.53 -5.43 19.60
N VAL A 373 -7.74 -4.87 20.51
CA VAL A 373 -8.22 -4.36 21.83
C VAL A 373 -9.10 -3.12 21.66
N ASP A 374 -8.85 -2.29 20.65
CA ASP A 374 -9.69 -1.12 20.34
C ASP A 374 -11.15 -1.49 20.01
N ILE A 375 -11.41 -2.73 19.64
CA ILE A 375 -12.77 -3.29 19.38
C ILE A 375 -13.49 -3.63 20.71
N GLN A 376 -12.74 -3.91 21.77
CA GLN A 376 -13.26 -4.32 23.09
C GLN A 376 -13.63 -3.17 24.03
N ASN A 377 -13.43 -1.89 23.65
CA ASN A 377 -13.67 -0.80 24.59
C ASN A 377 -15.16 -0.81 25.04
N PRO A 378 -15.46 -1.11 26.35
CA PRO A 378 -16.84 -1.30 26.84
C PRO A 378 -17.74 -0.07 26.62
N HIS A 379 -17.13 1.11 26.49
CA HIS A 379 -17.85 2.34 26.12
C HIS A 379 -18.41 2.28 24.70
N THR A 380 -17.78 1.57 23.78
CA THR A 380 -18.29 1.40 22.39
C THR A 380 -19.47 0.43 22.33
N LEU A 381 -19.50 -0.57 23.23
CA LEU A 381 -20.60 -1.55 23.31
C LEU A 381 -21.79 -0.99 24.11
N LYS A 382 -21.57 -0.26 25.19
CA LYS A 382 -22.65 0.28 26.05
C LYS A 382 -23.39 1.48 25.43
N THR A 383 -22.69 2.35 24.71
CA THR A 383 -23.33 3.52 24.08
C THR A 383 -24.26 3.13 22.92
N LYS A 384 -24.14 1.91 22.37
CA LYS A 384 -25.00 1.42 21.29
C LYS A 384 -26.16 0.55 21.77
N GLN A 385 -26.09 -0.05 22.95
CA GLN A 385 -27.24 -0.72 23.59
C GLN A 385 -28.26 0.26 24.17
N SER A 386 -27.86 1.48 24.57
CA SER A 386 -28.75 2.51 25.07
C SER A 386 -29.53 3.28 23.98
N ASN A 387 -29.19 3.13 22.71
CA ASN A 387 -29.95 3.69 21.57
C ASN A 387 -30.89 2.68 20.90
N LEU A 388 -31.15 1.53 21.55
CA LEU A 388 -32.06 0.48 21.11
C LEU A 388 -33.26 0.30 22.08
N VAL A 389 -33.57 1.37 22.86
CA VAL A 389 -34.82 1.46 23.64
C VAL A 389 -35.67 2.59 23.09
#